data_81eca1a0469cb4bfe7177828e35e16bb
#
_entry.id   81eca1a0469cb4bfe7177828e35e16bb
#
_cell.length_a   1.000
_cell.length_b   1.000
_cell.length_c   1.000
_cell.angle_alpha   90.00
_cell.angle_beta   90.00
_cell.angle_gamma   90.00
#
_symmetry.space_group_name_H-M   'P 1'
#
loop_
_entity.id
_entity.type
_entity.pdbx_description
1 polymer ?
#
loop_
_entity_poly.entity_id
_entity_poly.type
_entity_poly.pdbx_seq_one_letter_code
_entity_poly.pdbx_strand_id
1 'polypeptide(L)'
;MSKRMLGDISIDVAIEIPVDDGFPPELLVPNHDPALLEANKSLIEPFCRNPVTGGLKLSIHTWVVKTRNQVILIDTCNGNHKERPSFELANQLNTPYLERLAAAGVRPEDVDIVMCTHLHVDHCGWNTQLKNGKWVPTFPKAKYIFSKQEFDMWNPAEADHVEIEINQNVFNDSVLPVVEAGQAQMVNGEHQLNDNMLIKLAPG
;
A
#
# COMPACT_ATOMS: atom_id res chain seq x y z
N MET A 1 -12.38 -10.33 -3.06
CA MET A 1 -11.68 -11.60 -2.78
C MET A 1 -12.28 -12.21 -1.51
N SER A 2 -12.30 -13.53 -1.39
CA SER A 2 -12.76 -14.18 -0.15
C SER A 2 -11.59 -14.32 0.83
N LYS A 3 -11.86 -14.11 2.10
CA LYS A 3 -10.93 -14.35 3.21
C LYS A 3 -10.26 -15.73 3.07
N ARG A 4 -8.95 -15.78 3.19
CA ARG A 4 -8.16 -17.02 3.15
C ARG A 4 -7.62 -17.36 4.52
N MET A 5 -7.43 -18.65 4.78
CA MET A 5 -6.82 -19.16 6.01
C MET A 5 -5.51 -19.87 5.69
N LEU A 6 -4.47 -19.58 6.49
CA LEU A 6 -3.19 -20.28 6.48
C LEU A 6 -2.91 -20.73 7.92
N GLY A 7 -3.35 -21.94 8.27
CA GLY A 7 -3.43 -22.37 9.65
C GLY A 7 -4.34 -21.44 10.47
N ASP A 8 -3.80 -20.88 11.54
CA ASP A 8 -4.51 -19.94 12.43
C ASP A 8 -4.48 -18.49 11.93
N ILE A 9 -3.79 -18.22 10.81
CA ILE A 9 -3.67 -16.88 10.23
C ILE A 9 -4.78 -16.66 9.21
N SER A 10 -5.50 -15.56 9.33
CA SER A 10 -6.44 -15.14 8.30
C SER A 10 -5.86 -14.00 7.47
N ILE A 11 -6.07 -14.08 6.16
CA ILE A 11 -5.65 -13.07 5.18
C ILE A 11 -6.91 -12.59 4.46
N ASP A 12 -7.15 -11.30 4.51
CA ASP A 12 -8.26 -10.61 3.86
C ASP A 12 -7.75 -9.37 3.12
N VAL A 13 -8.61 -8.67 2.42
CA VAL A 13 -8.27 -7.50 1.59
C VAL A 13 -9.25 -6.37 1.84
N ALA A 14 -8.74 -5.17 2.09
CA ALA A 14 -9.53 -3.93 2.06
C ALA A 14 -9.14 -3.13 0.80
N ILE A 15 -9.98 -3.19 -0.23
CA ILE A 15 -9.72 -2.52 -1.51
C ILE A 15 -10.10 -1.05 -1.40
N GLU A 16 -9.19 -0.14 -1.72
CA GLU A 16 -9.48 1.29 -1.84
C GLU A 16 -9.97 1.63 -3.26
N ILE A 17 -9.23 1.23 -4.29
CA ILE A 17 -9.55 1.51 -5.69
C ILE A 17 -9.46 0.23 -6.51
N PRO A 18 -10.58 -0.28 -7.05
CA PRO A 18 -10.54 -1.30 -8.08
C PRO A 18 -10.24 -0.66 -9.45
N VAL A 19 -9.41 -1.29 -10.26
CA VAL A 19 -9.12 -0.90 -11.66
C VAL A 19 -9.60 -2.03 -12.57
N ASP A 20 -10.92 -2.17 -12.72
CA ASP A 20 -11.55 -3.27 -13.45
C ASP A 20 -11.60 -3.05 -14.96
N ASP A 21 -11.65 -1.78 -15.41
CA ASP A 21 -11.70 -1.43 -16.84
C ASP A 21 -10.38 -1.71 -17.58
N GLY A 22 -9.33 -1.89 -16.84
CA GLY A 22 -8.02 -2.29 -17.32
C GLY A 22 -7.02 -1.14 -17.39
N PHE A 23 -5.86 -1.36 -16.76
CA PHE A 23 -4.71 -0.47 -16.82
C PHE A 23 -3.86 -0.82 -18.04
N PRO A 24 -3.40 0.15 -18.86
CA PRO A 24 -2.57 -0.13 -20.02
C PRO A 24 -1.29 -0.90 -19.62
N PRO A 25 -1.03 -2.09 -20.20
CA PRO A 25 0.14 -2.89 -19.82
C PRO A 25 1.47 -2.14 -19.98
N GLU A 26 1.58 -1.31 -21.00
CA GLU A 26 2.78 -0.52 -21.32
C GLU A 26 3.11 0.55 -20.27
N LEU A 27 2.13 1.00 -19.48
CA LEU A 27 2.37 1.93 -18.38
C LEU A 27 2.88 1.21 -17.13
N LEU A 28 2.50 -0.05 -16.94
CA LEU A 28 2.97 -0.85 -15.80
C LEU A 28 4.31 -1.53 -16.08
N VAL A 29 4.45 -2.05 -17.31
CA VAL A 29 5.65 -2.77 -17.77
C VAL A 29 6.04 -2.23 -19.15
N PRO A 30 6.77 -1.10 -19.22
CA PRO A 30 7.02 -0.39 -20.49
C PRO A 30 7.66 -1.23 -21.60
N ASN A 31 8.45 -2.22 -21.22
CA ASN A 31 9.18 -3.08 -22.18
C ASN A 31 8.56 -4.48 -22.31
N HIS A 32 7.28 -4.65 -21.93
CA HIS A 32 6.63 -5.96 -22.09
C HIS A 32 6.48 -6.33 -23.56
N ASP A 33 6.53 -7.64 -23.85
CA ASP A 33 6.20 -8.16 -25.17
C ASP A 33 4.70 -8.44 -25.26
N PRO A 34 3.93 -7.71 -26.09
CA PRO A 34 2.49 -7.94 -26.26
C PRO A 34 2.15 -9.37 -26.69
N ALA A 35 3.06 -10.05 -27.41
CA ALA A 35 2.88 -11.43 -27.84
C ALA A 35 2.86 -12.40 -26.65
N LEU A 36 3.59 -12.09 -25.56
CA LEU A 36 3.54 -12.90 -24.33
C LEU A 36 2.18 -12.79 -23.63
N LEU A 37 1.56 -11.62 -23.60
CA LEU A 37 0.22 -11.45 -23.02
C LEU A 37 -0.82 -12.26 -23.83
N GLU A 38 -0.76 -12.19 -25.15
CA GLU A 38 -1.69 -12.95 -26.01
C GLU A 38 -1.45 -14.47 -25.92
N ALA A 39 -0.20 -14.91 -25.91
CA ALA A 39 0.14 -16.32 -25.75
C ALA A 39 -0.31 -16.93 -24.41
N ASN A 40 -0.41 -16.10 -23.36
CA ASN A 40 -0.84 -16.51 -22.02
C ASN A 40 -2.28 -16.08 -21.67
N LYS A 41 -3.07 -15.68 -22.65
CA LYS A 41 -4.42 -15.16 -22.50
C LYS A 41 -5.31 -16.08 -21.64
N SER A 42 -5.29 -17.37 -21.88
CA SER A 42 -6.09 -18.34 -21.12
C SER A 42 -5.74 -18.43 -19.64
N LEU A 43 -4.51 -18.02 -19.27
CA LEU A 43 -4.05 -18.00 -17.88
C LEU A 43 -4.46 -16.72 -17.16
N ILE A 44 -4.41 -15.60 -17.85
CA ILE A 44 -4.59 -14.26 -17.24
C ILE A 44 -6.02 -13.71 -17.35
N GLU A 45 -6.80 -14.16 -18.35
CA GLU A 45 -8.21 -13.74 -18.50
C GLU A 45 -9.17 -14.70 -17.78
N PRO A 46 -10.27 -14.19 -17.24
CA PRO A 46 -10.69 -12.79 -17.14
C PRO A 46 -10.19 -12.10 -15.86
N PHE A 47 -9.35 -12.75 -15.06
CA PHE A 47 -9.06 -12.31 -13.68
C PHE A 47 -7.99 -11.21 -13.60
N CYS A 48 -6.94 -11.31 -14.40
CA CYS A 48 -5.83 -10.36 -14.38
C CYS A 48 -5.82 -9.44 -15.61
N ARG A 49 -6.54 -9.79 -16.67
CA ARG A 49 -6.68 -8.98 -17.88
C ARG A 49 -8.16 -8.86 -18.26
N ASN A 50 -8.57 -7.67 -18.62
CA ASN A 50 -9.93 -7.43 -19.12
C ASN A 50 -10.03 -7.94 -20.56
N PRO A 51 -10.93 -8.90 -20.88
CA PRO A 51 -11.02 -9.49 -22.22
C PRO A 51 -11.57 -8.52 -23.28
N VAL A 52 -12.21 -7.41 -22.85
CA VAL A 52 -12.80 -6.40 -23.76
C VAL A 52 -11.79 -5.32 -24.09
N THR A 53 -11.13 -4.76 -23.08
CA THR A 53 -10.19 -3.65 -23.26
C THR A 53 -8.74 -4.11 -23.48
N GLY A 54 -8.41 -5.35 -23.11
CA GLY A 54 -7.04 -5.87 -23.13
C GLY A 54 -6.17 -5.37 -21.99
N GLY A 55 -6.65 -4.43 -21.17
CA GLY A 55 -5.91 -3.86 -20.06
C GLY A 55 -5.77 -4.78 -18.86
N LEU A 56 -4.76 -4.54 -18.02
CA LEU A 56 -4.52 -5.29 -16.79
C LEU A 56 -5.50 -4.86 -15.70
N LYS A 57 -6.09 -5.82 -15.01
CA LYS A 57 -6.93 -5.57 -13.84
C LYS A 57 -6.05 -5.46 -12.61
N LEU A 58 -6.14 -4.32 -11.96
CA LEU A 58 -5.37 -4.00 -10.76
C LEU A 58 -6.31 -3.63 -9.63
N SER A 59 -5.79 -3.60 -8.43
CA SER A 59 -6.47 -2.98 -7.29
C SER A 59 -5.45 -2.37 -6.33
N ILE A 60 -5.73 -1.16 -5.88
CA ILE A 60 -5.00 -0.55 -4.78
C ILE A 60 -5.71 -0.98 -3.50
N HIS A 61 -5.00 -1.72 -2.66
CA HIS A 61 -5.60 -2.37 -1.51
C HIS A 61 -4.61 -2.60 -0.37
N THR A 62 -5.15 -2.75 0.82
CA THR A 62 -4.42 -3.20 2.01
C THR A 62 -4.64 -4.70 2.20
N TRP A 63 -3.57 -5.45 2.41
CA TRP A 63 -3.69 -6.80 2.96
C TRP A 63 -3.92 -6.74 4.46
N VAL A 64 -4.98 -7.39 4.92
CA VAL A 64 -5.36 -7.49 6.32
C VAL A 64 -4.98 -8.87 6.84
N VAL A 65 -3.92 -8.95 7.61
CA VAL A 65 -3.42 -10.20 8.18
C VAL A 65 -3.75 -10.24 9.67
N LYS A 66 -4.47 -11.26 10.09
CA LYS A 66 -4.77 -11.48 11.51
C LYS A 66 -4.15 -12.77 11.97
N THR A 67 -3.27 -12.67 12.94
CA THR A 67 -2.75 -13.80 13.69
C THR A 67 -3.60 -14.01 14.96
N ARG A 68 -3.24 -14.96 15.81
CA ARG A 68 -3.91 -15.15 17.11
C ARG A 68 -3.89 -13.91 17.99
N ASN A 69 -2.81 -13.10 17.90
CA ASN A 69 -2.53 -12.02 18.86
C ASN A 69 -2.37 -10.65 18.22
N GLN A 70 -2.35 -10.54 16.89
CA GLN A 70 -2.03 -9.29 16.19
C GLN A 70 -2.88 -9.09 14.95
N VAL A 71 -3.21 -7.82 14.71
CA VAL A 71 -3.77 -7.32 13.45
C VAL A 71 -2.68 -6.54 12.71
N ILE A 72 -2.31 -7.00 11.53
CA ILE A 72 -1.24 -6.45 10.72
C ILE A 72 -1.82 -5.98 9.38
N LEU A 73 -1.51 -4.77 9.00
CA LEU A 73 -1.81 -4.24 7.68
C LEU A 73 -0.52 -4.22 6.85
N ILE A 74 -0.60 -4.72 5.61
CA ILE A 74 0.48 -4.58 4.64
C ILE A 74 0.00 -3.63 3.57
N ASP A 75 0.71 -2.53 3.42
CA ASP A 75 0.39 -1.35 2.64
C ASP A 75 -0.92 -0.66 3.05
N THR A 76 -1.03 0.61 2.81
CA THR A 76 -2.16 1.43 3.24
C THR A 76 -2.65 2.38 2.15
N CYS A 77 -2.64 1.94 0.91
CA CYS A 77 -3.26 2.62 -0.24
C CYS A 77 -2.87 4.11 -0.42
N ASN A 78 -3.73 4.89 -1.11
CA ASN A 78 -3.46 6.32 -1.43
C ASN A 78 -3.80 7.28 -0.30
N GLY A 79 -4.84 7.00 0.48
CA GLY A 79 -5.35 7.92 1.50
C GLY A 79 -6.26 9.03 0.95
N ASN A 80 -7.10 9.59 1.82
CA ASN A 80 -8.02 10.66 1.45
C ASN A 80 -7.41 12.05 1.65
N HIS A 81 -7.90 13.03 0.88
CA HIS A 81 -7.57 14.46 0.97
C HIS A 81 -6.11 14.81 0.71
N LYS A 82 -5.35 13.93 0.10
CA LYS A 82 -3.94 14.14 -0.20
C LYS A 82 -3.76 14.86 -1.53
N GLU A 83 -2.85 15.81 -1.55
CA GLU A 83 -2.52 16.57 -2.76
C GLU A 83 -1.52 15.80 -3.63
N ARG A 84 -1.99 15.35 -4.79
CA ARG A 84 -1.21 14.59 -5.78
C ARG A 84 -1.43 15.17 -7.18
N PRO A 85 -1.00 16.44 -7.42
CA PRO A 85 -1.38 17.16 -8.64
C PRO A 85 -0.92 16.49 -9.93
N SER A 86 0.15 15.72 -9.89
CA SER A 86 0.69 14.98 -11.03
C SER A 86 0.10 13.58 -11.20
N PHE A 87 -0.80 13.15 -10.30
CA PHE A 87 -1.42 11.83 -10.35
C PHE A 87 -2.90 11.87 -9.98
N GLU A 88 -3.74 12.16 -10.97
CA GLU A 88 -5.18 12.38 -10.79
C GLU A 88 -5.88 11.22 -10.08
N LEU A 89 -5.47 9.96 -10.35
CA LEU A 89 -6.04 8.76 -9.72
C LEU A 89 -5.83 8.69 -8.20
N ALA A 90 -4.89 9.46 -7.65
CA ALA A 90 -4.61 9.54 -6.22
C ALA A 90 -4.87 10.92 -5.62
N ASN A 91 -5.27 11.91 -6.46
CA ASN A 91 -5.38 13.30 -6.03
C ASN A 91 -6.71 13.55 -5.31
N GLN A 92 -6.65 14.14 -4.11
CA GLN A 92 -7.80 14.61 -3.32
C GLN A 92 -8.92 13.56 -3.18
N LEU A 93 -8.54 12.29 -3.00
CA LEU A 93 -9.51 11.21 -2.88
C LEU A 93 -10.44 11.40 -1.67
N ASN A 94 -11.63 10.81 -1.79
CA ASN A 94 -12.60 10.68 -0.70
C ASN A 94 -13.26 9.30 -0.79
N THR A 95 -12.48 8.25 -0.54
CA THR A 95 -12.91 6.85 -0.62
C THR A 95 -13.45 6.37 0.72
N PRO A 96 -14.38 5.39 0.75
CA PRO A 96 -14.85 4.77 1.99
C PRO A 96 -13.89 3.67 2.48
N TYR A 97 -12.56 3.91 2.43
CA TYR A 97 -11.57 2.90 2.79
C TYR A 97 -11.72 2.39 4.23
N LEU A 98 -11.92 3.28 5.21
CA LEU A 98 -12.05 2.87 6.62
C LEU A 98 -13.32 2.04 6.84
N GLU A 99 -14.40 2.28 6.09
CA GLU A 99 -15.60 1.45 6.12
C GLU A 99 -15.34 0.05 5.54
N ARG A 100 -14.54 -0.01 4.46
CA ARG A 100 -14.13 -1.27 3.85
C ARG A 100 -13.17 -2.06 4.75
N LEU A 101 -12.27 -1.37 5.46
CA LEU A 101 -11.43 -1.97 6.48
C LEU A 101 -12.28 -2.53 7.64
N ALA A 102 -13.29 -1.78 8.07
CA ALA A 102 -14.25 -2.22 9.07
C ALA A 102 -15.08 -3.44 8.59
N ALA A 103 -15.43 -3.50 7.31
CA ALA A 103 -16.10 -4.67 6.72
C ALA A 103 -15.19 -5.93 6.71
N ALA A 104 -13.85 -5.76 6.63
CA ALA A 104 -12.87 -6.82 6.86
C ALA A 104 -12.68 -7.14 8.36
N GLY A 105 -13.48 -6.52 9.24
CA GLY A 105 -13.49 -6.74 10.68
C GLY A 105 -12.29 -6.12 11.40
N VAL A 106 -11.82 -4.95 10.95
CA VAL A 106 -10.71 -4.19 11.57
C VAL A 106 -11.07 -2.72 11.66
N ARG A 107 -10.98 -2.17 12.84
CA ARG A 107 -11.04 -0.72 13.09
C ARG A 107 -9.62 -0.16 13.26
N PRO A 108 -9.41 1.13 13.07
CA PRO A 108 -8.10 1.75 13.26
C PRO A 108 -7.45 1.45 14.62
N GLU A 109 -8.24 1.38 15.68
CA GLU A 109 -7.78 1.10 17.05
C GLU A 109 -7.33 -0.36 17.25
N ASP A 110 -7.73 -1.27 16.36
CA ASP A 110 -7.43 -2.69 16.47
C ASP A 110 -6.06 -3.04 15.85
N VAL A 111 -5.49 -2.15 15.02
CA VAL A 111 -4.26 -2.40 14.25
C VAL A 111 -3.02 -2.32 15.14
N ASP A 112 -2.24 -3.39 15.19
CA ASP A 112 -1.00 -3.48 15.97
C ASP A 112 0.24 -3.11 15.15
N ILE A 113 0.24 -3.46 13.86
CA ILE A 113 1.36 -3.23 12.96
C ILE A 113 0.84 -2.76 11.59
N VAL A 114 1.50 -1.75 11.05
CA VAL A 114 1.43 -1.37 9.64
C VAL A 114 2.80 -1.62 9.04
N MET A 115 2.89 -2.38 7.95
CA MET A 115 4.13 -2.62 7.22
C MET A 115 3.95 -2.09 5.79
N CYS A 116 4.79 -1.14 5.38
CA CYS A 116 4.82 -0.69 4.00
C CYS A 116 5.89 -1.47 3.23
N THR A 117 5.51 -2.07 2.10
CA THR A 117 6.43 -2.77 1.21
C THR A 117 7.47 -1.81 0.66
N HIS A 118 7.01 -0.61 0.30
CA HIS A 118 7.81 0.55 -0.11
C HIS A 118 6.98 1.84 0.11
N LEU A 119 7.55 3.01 -0.15
CA LEU A 119 6.94 4.29 0.20
C LEU A 119 6.44 5.07 -1.03
N HIS A 120 5.84 4.40 -2.00
CA HIS A 120 5.10 5.06 -3.07
C HIS A 120 3.71 5.50 -2.64
N VAL A 121 3.12 6.38 -3.45
CA VAL A 121 1.85 7.07 -3.23
C VAL A 121 0.69 6.14 -2.89
N ASP A 122 0.65 4.95 -3.49
CA ASP A 122 -0.42 3.96 -3.37
C ASP A 122 -0.18 2.87 -2.30
N HIS A 123 0.91 3.00 -1.51
CA HIS A 123 1.28 2.04 -0.48
C HIS A 123 1.27 2.59 0.95
N CYS A 124 1.36 3.89 1.14
CA CYS A 124 1.51 4.48 2.47
C CYS A 124 0.52 5.63 2.80
N GLY A 125 -0.43 5.92 1.92
CA GLY A 125 -1.32 7.07 2.07
C GLY A 125 -2.18 7.06 3.34
N TRP A 126 -2.84 5.95 3.66
CA TRP A 126 -3.61 5.83 4.91
C TRP A 126 -2.75 5.58 6.15
N ASN A 127 -1.42 5.64 6.06
CA ASN A 127 -0.62 5.76 7.27
C ASN A 127 -1.09 6.93 8.13
N THR A 128 -1.59 7.98 7.47
CA THR A 128 -2.09 9.20 8.11
C THR A 128 -3.48 9.58 7.61
N GLN A 129 -4.20 10.31 8.43
CA GLN A 129 -5.46 10.94 8.10
C GLN A 129 -5.44 12.42 8.49
N LEU A 130 -6.23 13.25 7.79
CA LEU A 130 -6.34 14.66 8.08
C LEU A 130 -7.32 14.88 9.25
N LYS A 131 -6.84 15.40 10.37
CA LYS A 131 -7.67 15.81 11.54
C LYS A 131 -7.34 17.24 11.94
N ASN A 132 -8.34 18.11 11.94
CA ASN A 132 -8.19 19.52 12.32
C ASN A 132 -7.05 20.22 11.55
N GLY A 133 -6.92 19.95 10.26
CA GLY A 133 -5.90 20.52 9.39
C GLY A 133 -4.49 19.97 9.59
N LYS A 134 -4.32 18.87 10.32
CA LYS A 134 -3.02 18.20 10.53
C LYS A 134 -3.09 16.75 10.11
N TRP A 135 -2.01 16.27 9.52
CA TRP A 135 -1.80 14.84 9.28
C TRP A 135 -1.41 14.14 10.58
N VAL A 136 -2.17 13.14 10.96
CA VAL A 136 -1.92 12.33 12.16
C VAL A 136 -2.00 10.85 11.81
N PRO A 137 -1.29 9.96 12.53
CA PRO A 137 -1.39 8.52 12.30
C PRO A 137 -2.84 8.03 12.30
N THR A 138 -3.21 7.27 11.28
CA THR A 138 -4.56 6.68 11.18
C THR A 138 -4.76 5.59 12.21
N PHE A 139 -3.72 4.82 12.51
CA PHE A 139 -3.74 3.66 13.41
C PHE A 139 -3.02 4.01 14.70
N PRO A 140 -3.75 4.44 15.75
CA PRO A 140 -3.18 5.20 16.88
C PRO A 140 -2.24 4.38 17.77
N LYS A 141 -2.36 3.05 17.81
CA LYS A 141 -1.48 2.17 18.61
C LYS A 141 -0.48 1.40 17.76
N ALA A 142 -0.62 1.47 16.42
CA ALA A 142 0.20 0.67 15.53
C ALA A 142 1.67 1.09 15.55
N LYS A 143 2.56 0.10 15.41
CA LYS A 143 3.93 0.31 15.03
C LYS A 143 4.00 0.25 13.50
N TYR A 144 4.61 1.26 12.88
CA TYR A 144 4.78 1.35 11.44
C TYR A 144 6.18 0.90 11.05
N ILE A 145 6.26 -0.14 10.24
CA ILE A 145 7.53 -0.74 9.80
C ILE A 145 7.86 -0.20 8.39
N PHE A 146 9.00 0.47 8.28
CA PHE A 146 9.51 0.99 7.02
C PHE A 146 10.89 0.40 6.73
N SER A 147 11.18 0.12 5.46
CA SER A 147 12.55 -0.10 5.03
C SER A 147 13.37 1.17 5.27
N LYS A 148 14.54 1.04 5.91
CA LYS A 148 15.48 2.15 6.10
C LYS A 148 15.92 2.73 4.76
N GLN A 149 16.14 1.86 3.77
CA GLN A 149 16.56 2.27 2.43
C GLN A 149 15.47 3.11 1.75
N GLU A 150 14.20 2.69 1.80
CA GLU A 150 13.07 3.46 1.28
C GLU A 150 12.91 4.79 2.01
N PHE A 151 13.01 4.76 3.34
CA PHE A 151 12.91 5.97 4.13
C PHE A 151 13.97 7.01 3.74
N ASP A 152 15.23 6.60 3.63
CA ASP A 152 16.33 7.49 3.26
C ASP A 152 16.17 8.01 1.83
N MET A 153 15.78 7.13 0.91
CA MET A 153 15.59 7.48 -0.49
C MET A 153 14.53 8.57 -0.71
N TRP A 154 13.45 8.54 0.07
CA TRP A 154 12.34 9.50 -0.06
C TRP A 154 12.40 10.67 0.92
N ASN A 155 13.37 10.70 1.86
CA ASN A 155 13.50 11.75 2.85
C ASN A 155 14.15 13.00 2.26
N PRO A 156 13.44 14.14 2.14
CA PRO A 156 14.01 15.37 1.56
C PRO A 156 15.19 15.95 2.35
N ALA A 157 15.44 15.48 3.57
CA ALA A 157 16.62 15.89 4.35
C ALA A 157 17.90 15.15 3.97
N GLU A 158 17.80 14.04 3.23
CA GLU A 158 18.96 13.29 2.75
C GLU A 158 19.50 13.88 1.44
N ALA A 159 20.83 13.91 1.30
CA ALA A 159 21.49 14.55 0.15
C ALA A 159 21.19 13.83 -1.18
N ASP A 160 20.98 12.53 -1.13
CA ASP A 160 20.76 11.65 -2.30
C ASP A 160 19.30 11.21 -2.43
N HIS A 161 18.35 11.97 -1.83
CA HIS A 161 16.92 11.64 -1.94
C HIS A 161 16.44 11.71 -3.40
N VAL A 162 15.42 10.91 -3.69
CA VAL A 162 14.81 10.84 -5.02
C VAL A 162 13.52 11.67 -5.05
N GLU A 163 13.38 12.46 -6.10
CA GLU A 163 12.15 13.19 -6.38
C GLU A 163 11.54 12.68 -7.70
N ILE A 164 10.32 12.19 -7.63
CA ILE A 164 9.49 11.88 -8.80
C ILE A 164 8.11 12.50 -8.63
N GLU A 165 7.55 13.01 -9.70
CA GLU A 165 6.28 13.77 -9.67
C GLU A 165 5.13 12.97 -9.05
N ILE A 166 5.03 11.67 -9.37
CA ILE A 166 3.95 10.81 -8.87
C ILE A 166 4.01 10.64 -7.34
N ASN A 167 5.20 10.78 -6.72
CA ASN A 167 5.42 10.63 -5.27
C ASN A 167 5.50 11.97 -4.53
N GLN A 168 5.20 13.06 -5.20
CA GLN A 168 5.23 14.39 -4.60
C GLN A 168 4.36 14.46 -3.34
N ASN A 169 4.87 15.09 -2.28
CA ASN A 169 4.26 15.27 -0.96
C ASN A 169 4.07 13.98 -0.12
N VAL A 170 4.28 12.79 -0.66
CA VAL A 170 4.02 11.51 0.03
C VAL A 170 4.80 11.41 1.34
N PHE A 171 6.09 11.72 1.31
CA PHE A 171 6.92 11.66 2.53
C PHE A 171 6.37 12.60 3.63
N ASN A 172 6.04 13.83 3.28
CA ASN A 172 5.64 14.87 4.22
C ASN A 172 4.26 14.64 4.85
N ASP A 173 3.32 14.05 4.11
CA ASP A 173 1.95 13.85 4.59
C ASP A 173 1.62 12.43 5.03
N SER A 174 2.42 11.42 4.61
CA SER A 174 2.11 10.01 4.86
C SER A 174 3.17 9.25 5.67
N VAL A 175 4.41 9.77 5.75
CA VAL A 175 5.53 9.13 6.44
C VAL A 175 6.00 9.96 7.63
N LEU A 176 6.37 11.22 7.41
CA LEU A 176 6.93 12.09 8.44
C LEU A 176 6.03 12.21 9.68
N PRO A 177 4.68 12.38 9.58
CA PRO A 177 3.85 12.50 10.77
C PRO A 177 3.82 11.24 11.65
N VAL A 178 4.04 10.06 11.04
CA VAL A 178 4.17 8.80 11.79
C VAL A 178 5.50 8.75 12.55
N VAL A 179 6.57 9.25 11.94
CA VAL A 179 7.90 9.38 12.57
C VAL A 179 7.84 10.36 13.75
N GLU A 180 7.23 11.53 13.54
CA GLU A 180 7.04 12.56 14.56
C GLU A 180 6.18 12.08 15.74
N ALA A 181 5.23 11.19 15.47
CA ALA A 181 4.42 10.53 16.50
C ALA A 181 5.18 9.45 17.29
N GLY A 182 6.43 9.12 16.90
CA GLY A 182 7.23 8.08 17.54
C GLY A 182 6.74 6.66 17.27
N GLN A 183 5.92 6.45 16.22
CA GLN A 183 5.35 5.14 15.89
C GLN A 183 6.14 4.38 14.82
N ALA A 184 7.10 5.03 14.14
CA ALA A 184 7.90 4.42 13.09
C ALA A 184 9.03 3.54 13.63
N GLN A 185 9.25 2.41 12.97
CA GLN A 185 10.41 1.53 13.16
C GLN A 185 11.07 1.27 11.81
N MET A 186 12.33 1.66 11.67
CA MET A 186 13.13 1.37 10.48
C MET A 186 13.72 -0.03 10.58
N VAL A 187 13.67 -0.78 9.48
CA VAL A 187 14.26 -2.11 9.37
C VAL A 187 15.21 -2.17 8.17
N ASN A 188 16.26 -2.99 8.29
CA ASN A 188 17.23 -3.21 7.22
C ASN A 188 17.25 -4.68 6.82
N GLY A 189 17.18 -4.96 5.51
CA GLY A 189 17.31 -6.30 4.99
C GLY A 189 16.25 -7.25 5.54
N GLU A 190 16.69 -8.44 5.99
CA GLU A 190 15.80 -9.44 6.58
C GLU A 190 15.42 -9.06 8.01
N HIS A 191 14.12 -9.08 8.32
CA HIS A 191 13.61 -8.71 9.63
C HIS A 191 12.47 -9.63 10.07
N GLN A 192 12.64 -10.28 11.22
CA GLN A 192 11.58 -11.09 11.84
C GLN A 192 10.53 -10.19 12.47
N LEU A 193 9.34 -10.11 11.84
CA LEU A 193 8.26 -9.26 12.32
C LEU A 193 7.56 -9.87 13.54
N ASN A 194 7.32 -11.18 13.49
CA ASN A 194 6.80 -12.00 14.59
C ASN A 194 7.07 -13.48 14.31
N ASP A 195 6.56 -14.41 15.13
CA ASP A 195 6.79 -15.84 14.99
C ASP A 195 6.32 -16.45 13.65
N ASN A 196 5.45 -15.75 12.93
CA ASN A 196 4.82 -16.24 11.72
C ASN A 196 5.25 -15.50 10.46
N MET A 197 5.86 -14.31 10.59
CA MET A 197 6.14 -13.42 9.47
C MET A 197 7.58 -12.93 9.45
N LEU A 198 8.22 -13.14 8.32
CA LEU A 198 9.57 -12.69 8.02
C LEU A 198 9.51 -11.70 6.83
N ILE A 199 10.05 -10.50 7.04
CA ILE A 199 10.25 -9.53 5.98
C ILE A 199 11.58 -9.85 5.29
N LYS A 200 11.58 -9.88 3.96
CA LYS A 200 12.79 -10.07 3.15
C LYS A 200 12.91 -8.96 2.12
N LEU A 201 14.14 -8.59 1.84
CA LEU A 201 14.43 -7.68 0.75
C LEU A 201 14.09 -8.36 -0.59
N ALA A 202 13.35 -7.67 -1.43
CA ALA A 202 13.01 -8.09 -2.79
C ALA A 202 13.29 -6.91 -3.75
N PRO A 203 14.57 -6.67 -4.07
CA PRO A 203 14.95 -5.57 -4.96
C PRO A 203 14.41 -5.84 -6.36
N GLY A 204 13.88 -4.77 -7.00
CA GLY A 204 13.44 -4.75 -8.39
C GLY A 204 14.58 -4.45 -9.37
#